data_87b7ab296a9cff67250f6090f9f79da2
#
_entry.id   87b7ab296a9cff67250f6090f9f79da2
#
_cell.length_a   1.000
_cell.length_b   1.000
_cell.length_c   1.000
_cell.angle_alpha   90.00
_cell.angle_beta   90.00
_cell.angle_gamma   90.00
#
_symmetry.space_group_name_H-M   'P 1'
#
loop_
_entity.id
_entity.type
_entity.pdbx_description
1 polymer ?
#
loop_
_entity_poly.entity_id
_entity_poly.type
_entity_poly.pdbx_seq_one_letter_code
_entity_poly.pdbx_strand_id
1 'polypeptide(L)'
;MSEENIYTFENEEYRKTYWHTCSHILAQAVKRLHPEVKLAIGPSIDNGFYYDLDAPFAFTPDNLTEIEAEMRKICKEKLKLERFELPRAEAIKLMEEKEEPYKVELINDLPEDAVISFYKQGEFTDLCAGPHVDSTGRIKGNGIKLTACNAA
;
A
#
# COMPACT_ATOMS: atom_id res chain seq x y z
N MET A 1 24.91 2.80 -16.66
CA MET A 1 23.49 2.59 -16.99
C MET A 1 22.76 3.92 -17.00
N SER A 2 21.92 4.14 -18.00
CA SER A 2 21.10 5.33 -18.04
C SER A 2 19.97 5.21 -17.01
N GLU A 3 19.41 6.35 -16.57
CA GLU A 3 18.28 6.36 -15.64
C GLU A 3 17.09 5.55 -16.19
N GLU A 4 16.91 5.52 -17.50
CA GLU A 4 15.82 4.78 -18.14
C GLU A 4 15.82 3.28 -17.79
N ASN A 5 17.00 2.68 -17.60
CA ASN A 5 17.13 1.25 -17.31
C ASN A 5 16.65 0.87 -15.90
N ILE A 6 16.69 1.79 -14.95
CA ILE A 6 16.24 1.50 -13.58
C ILE A 6 14.71 1.62 -13.43
N TYR A 7 14.02 2.21 -14.40
CA TYR A 7 12.57 2.39 -14.38
C TYR A 7 11.85 1.44 -15.34
N THR A 8 12.42 0.24 -15.55
CA THR A 8 11.82 -0.76 -16.43
C THR A 8 11.53 -2.05 -15.66
N PHE A 9 10.56 -2.83 -16.11
CA PHE A 9 10.22 -4.12 -15.49
C PHE A 9 11.32 -5.18 -15.65
N GLU A 10 12.31 -4.94 -16.49
CA GLU A 10 13.50 -5.78 -16.59
C GLU A 10 14.39 -5.61 -15.36
N ASN A 11 14.32 -4.46 -14.69
CA ASN A 11 15.02 -4.25 -13.43
C ASN A 11 14.18 -4.85 -12.29
N GLU A 12 14.72 -5.90 -11.65
CA GLU A 12 14.02 -6.64 -10.60
C GLU A 12 13.67 -5.75 -9.40
N GLU A 13 14.58 -4.87 -8.99
CA GLU A 13 14.34 -3.99 -7.85
C GLU A 13 13.22 -2.99 -8.14
N TYR A 14 13.21 -2.43 -9.35
CA TYR A 14 12.14 -1.52 -9.76
C TYR A 14 10.81 -2.25 -9.81
N ARG A 15 10.79 -3.46 -10.34
CA ARG A 15 9.56 -4.28 -10.43
C ARG A 15 8.96 -4.53 -9.05
N LYS A 16 9.80 -4.90 -8.06
CA LYS A 16 9.36 -5.11 -6.69
C LYS A 16 8.82 -3.82 -6.06
N THR A 17 9.53 -2.72 -6.27
CA THR A 17 9.14 -1.40 -5.79
C THR A 17 7.81 -0.97 -6.40
N TYR A 18 7.65 -1.19 -7.70
CA TYR A 18 6.42 -0.89 -8.44
C TYR A 18 5.24 -1.66 -7.85
N TRP A 19 5.38 -2.97 -7.69
CA TRP A 19 4.30 -3.80 -7.14
C TRP A 19 4.00 -3.48 -5.69
N HIS A 20 5.01 -3.15 -4.90
CA HIS A 20 4.82 -2.72 -3.51
C HIS A 20 3.97 -1.45 -3.47
N THR A 21 4.24 -0.51 -4.36
CA THR A 21 3.43 0.71 -4.48
C THR A 21 2.01 0.38 -4.94
N CYS A 22 1.84 -0.58 -5.85
CA CYS A 22 0.52 -1.05 -6.26
C CYS A 22 -0.29 -1.58 -5.07
N SER A 23 0.35 -2.31 -4.14
CA SER A 23 -0.34 -2.80 -2.94
C SER A 23 -0.83 -1.65 -2.06
N HIS A 24 -0.06 -0.58 -1.95
CA HIS A 24 -0.47 0.62 -1.20
C HIS A 24 -1.59 1.39 -1.91
N ILE A 25 -1.56 1.44 -3.24
CA ILE A 25 -2.65 2.03 -4.02
C ILE A 25 -3.93 1.22 -3.80
N LEU A 26 -3.82 -0.11 -3.77
CA LEU A 26 -4.94 -0.99 -3.45
C LEU A 26 -5.51 -0.68 -2.06
N ALA A 27 -4.65 -0.59 -1.06
CA ALA A 27 -5.07 -0.28 0.32
C ALA A 27 -5.77 1.09 0.39
N GLN A 28 -5.22 2.10 -0.27
CA GLN A 28 -5.82 3.43 -0.32
C GLN A 28 -7.20 3.41 -0.97
N ALA A 29 -7.33 2.70 -2.09
CA ALA A 29 -8.60 2.55 -2.80
C ALA A 29 -9.66 1.90 -1.91
N VAL A 30 -9.28 0.82 -1.22
CA VAL A 30 -10.18 0.13 -0.30
C VAL A 30 -10.63 1.07 0.82
N LYS A 31 -9.70 1.82 1.41
CA LYS A 31 -10.04 2.74 2.52
C LYS A 31 -10.94 3.88 2.06
N ARG A 32 -10.80 4.34 0.82
CA ARG A 32 -11.68 5.37 0.27
C ARG A 32 -13.12 4.87 0.11
N LEU A 33 -13.26 3.63 -0.37
CA LEU A 33 -14.57 3.03 -0.63
C LEU A 33 -15.17 2.37 0.61
N HIS A 34 -14.34 1.80 1.47
CA HIS A 34 -14.76 1.02 2.64
C HIS A 34 -13.88 1.37 3.85
N PRO A 35 -14.10 2.54 4.48
CA PRO A 35 -13.25 2.98 5.60
C PRO A 35 -13.24 2.02 6.80
N GLU A 36 -14.25 1.17 6.94
CA GLU A 36 -14.37 0.20 8.03
C GLU A 36 -13.40 -0.98 7.91
N VAL A 37 -12.85 -1.22 6.71
CA VAL A 37 -11.90 -2.30 6.48
C VAL A 37 -10.59 -1.98 7.20
N LYS A 38 -10.03 -2.99 7.89
CA LYS A 38 -8.74 -2.84 8.59
C LYS A 38 -7.62 -3.40 7.73
N LEU A 39 -6.47 -2.73 7.79
CA LEU A 39 -5.31 -3.09 6.98
C LEU A 39 -4.34 -3.93 7.78
N ALA A 40 -3.88 -5.07 7.23
CA ALA A 40 -2.85 -5.88 7.85
C ALA A 40 -1.51 -5.68 7.13
N ILE A 41 -1.25 -6.45 6.08
CA ILE A 41 0.05 -6.38 5.40
C ILE A 41 -0.13 -6.50 3.87
N GLY A 42 0.69 -5.78 3.11
CA GLY A 42 0.63 -5.78 1.65
C GLY A 42 1.99 -5.79 0.98
N PRO A 43 2.70 -6.94 1.01
CA PRO A 43 3.98 -7.03 0.32
C PRO A 43 3.80 -7.21 -1.18
N SER A 44 4.88 -6.98 -1.94
CA SER A 44 4.94 -7.42 -3.33
C SER A 44 5.24 -8.92 -3.36
N ILE A 45 4.84 -9.58 -4.44
CA ILE A 45 5.16 -10.97 -4.70
C ILE A 45 5.86 -11.05 -6.06
N ASP A 46 6.36 -12.25 -6.44
CA ASP A 46 7.16 -12.40 -7.66
C ASP A 46 6.48 -11.88 -8.93
N ASN A 47 5.18 -12.07 -9.04
CA ASN A 47 4.43 -11.69 -10.23
C ASN A 47 3.21 -10.82 -9.89
N GLY A 48 3.37 -9.88 -8.95
CA GLY A 48 2.27 -8.98 -8.62
C GLY A 48 2.30 -8.47 -7.20
N PHE A 49 1.12 -8.25 -6.66
CA PHE A 49 0.95 -7.69 -5.33
C PHE A 49 -0.35 -8.18 -4.70
N TYR A 50 -0.44 -8.05 -3.38
CA TYR A 50 -1.68 -8.27 -2.65
C TYR A 50 -1.70 -7.41 -1.39
N TYR A 51 -2.83 -7.40 -0.70
CA TYR A 51 -2.95 -6.77 0.61
C TYR A 51 -3.92 -7.59 1.46
N ASP A 52 -3.47 -7.93 2.68
CA ASP A 52 -4.31 -8.63 3.64
C ASP A 52 -5.22 -7.62 4.33
N LEU A 53 -6.53 -7.86 4.25
CA LEU A 53 -7.55 -6.96 4.75
C LEU A 53 -8.48 -7.70 5.69
N ASP A 54 -8.91 -7.01 6.75
CA ASP A 54 -9.96 -7.51 7.62
C ASP A 54 -11.23 -6.68 7.35
N ALA A 55 -12.19 -7.30 6.69
CA ALA A 55 -13.43 -6.65 6.30
C ALA A 55 -14.63 -7.33 6.97
N PRO A 56 -15.67 -6.57 7.35
CA PRO A 56 -16.88 -7.14 7.92
C PRO A 56 -17.78 -7.82 6.87
N PHE A 57 -17.32 -7.89 5.63
CA PHE A 57 -18.07 -8.48 4.50
C PHE A 57 -17.09 -9.20 3.57
N ALA A 58 -17.63 -10.06 2.70
CA ALA A 58 -16.83 -10.69 1.65
C ALA A 58 -16.79 -9.80 0.41
N PHE A 59 -15.60 -9.66 -0.20
CA PHE A 59 -15.47 -8.89 -1.43
C PHE A 59 -16.07 -9.67 -2.60
N THR A 60 -16.91 -9.01 -3.38
CA THR A 60 -17.54 -9.57 -4.57
C THR A 60 -16.79 -9.15 -5.83
N PRO A 61 -17.03 -9.78 -7.00
CA PRO A 61 -16.47 -9.30 -8.25
C PRO A 61 -16.79 -7.82 -8.54
N ASP A 62 -17.99 -7.36 -8.17
CA ASP A 62 -18.37 -5.96 -8.32
C ASP A 62 -17.51 -5.05 -7.45
N ASN A 63 -17.20 -5.48 -6.21
CA ASN A 63 -16.29 -4.74 -5.34
C ASN A 63 -14.89 -4.62 -5.96
N LEU A 64 -14.38 -5.70 -6.55
CA LEU A 64 -13.07 -5.67 -7.19
C LEU A 64 -13.04 -4.69 -8.36
N THR A 65 -14.11 -4.62 -9.13
CA THR A 65 -14.25 -3.67 -10.24
C THR A 65 -14.23 -2.23 -9.74
N GLU A 66 -14.96 -1.95 -8.65
CA GLU A 66 -14.99 -0.62 -8.03
C GLU A 66 -13.62 -0.23 -7.48
N ILE A 67 -12.94 -1.17 -6.82
CA ILE A 67 -11.60 -0.94 -6.26
C ILE A 67 -10.60 -0.65 -7.38
N GLU A 68 -10.63 -1.42 -8.47
CA GLU A 68 -9.77 -1.17 -9.63
C GLU A 68 -9.97 0.23 -10.21
N ALA A 69 -11.23 0.66 -10.33
CA ALA A 69 -11.55 1.99 -10.84
C ALA A 69 -10.97 3.08 -9.92
N GLU A 70 -11.06 2.89 -8.61
CA GLU A 70 -10.51 3.84 -7.65
C GLU A 70 -8.98 3.82 -7.68
N MET A 71 -8.36 2.66 -7.86
CA MET A 71 -6.91 2.56 -8.04
C MET A 71 -6.42 3.34 -9.25
N ARG A 72 -7.14 3.25 -10.37
CA ARG A 72 -6.80 4.01 -11.59
C ARG A 72 -6.92 5.50 -11.34
N LYS A 73 -7.93 5.92 -10.59
CA LYS A 73 -8.12 7.31 -10.21
C LYS A 73 -6.94 7.82 -9.36
N ILE A 74 -6.50 7.03 -8.40
CA ILE A 74 -5.34 7.36 -7.56
C ILE A 74 -4.08 7.53 -8.41
N CYS A 75 -3.88 6.65 -9.39
CA CYS A 75 -2.75 6.77 -10.31
C CYS A 75 -2.79 8.09 -11.09
N LYS A 76 -3.97 8.51 -11.52
CA LYS A 76 -4.15 9.77 -12.27
C LYS A 76 -3.94 11.00 -11.39
N GLU A 77 -4.15 10.88 -10.09
CA GLU A 77 -3.95 11.97 -9.14
C GLU A 77 -2.47 12.31 -8.95
N LYS A 78 -1.56 11.42 -9.33
CA LYS A 78 -0.11 11.61 -9.24
C LYS A 78 0.33 12.03 -7.85
N LEU A 79 -0.12 11.30 -6.84
CA LEU A 79 0.19 11.57 -5.43
C LEU A 79 1.65 11.23 -5.15
N LYS A 80 2.33 12.10 -4.41
CA LYS A 80 3.69 11.83 -3.96
C LYS A 80 3.69 10.80 -2.85
N LEU A 81 4.72 9.95 -2.84
CA LEU A 81 4.96 9.02 -1.74
C LEU A 81 6.11 9.58 -0.91
N GLU A 82 5.79 10.05 0.27
CA GLU A 82 6.74 10.68 1.18
C GLU A 82 7.02 9.80 2.38
N ARG A 83 8.29 9.45 2.58
CA ARG A 83 8.72 8.65 3.72
C ARG A 83 8.96 9.54 4.93
N PHE A 84 8.51 9.10 6.10
CA PHE A 84 8.84 9.75 7.37
C PHE A 84 8.97 8.72 8.47
N GLU A 85 9.64 9.08 9.55
CA GLU A 85 9.89 8.21 10.70
C GLU A 85 9.28 8.83 11.95
N LEU A 86 8.79 7.96 12.85
CA LEU A 86 8.26 8.39 14.15
C LEU A 86 8.82 7.51 15.27
N PRO A 87 9.01 8.08 16.45
CA PRO A 87 9.26 7.27 17.66
C PRO A 87 8.09 6.31 17.91
N ARG A 88 8.37 5.18 18.56
CA ARG A 88 7.37 4.13 18.78
C ARG A 88 6.05 4.65 19.37
N ALA A 89 6.13 5.44 20.42
CA ALA A 89 4.92 5.97 21.08
C ALA A 89 4.05 6.78 20.11
N GLU A 90 4.68 7.64 19.31
CA GLU A 90 3.98 8.45 18.33
C GLU A 90 3.44 7.63 17.15
N ALA A 91 4.20 6.61 16.75
CA ALA A 91 3.78 5.68 15.68
C ALA A 91 2.53 4.91 16.10
N ILE A 92 2.52 4.38 17.33
CA ILE A 92 1.37 3.67 17.88
C ILE A 92 0.16 4.60 17.95
N LYS A 93 0.35 5.81 18.46
CA LYS A 93 -0.72 6.80 18.56
C LYS A 93 -1.32 7.12 17.20
N LEU A 94 -0.48 7.30 16.17
CA LEU A 94 -0.95 7.57 14.82
C LEU A 94 -1.83 6.43 14.30
N MET A 95 -1.40 5.18 14.49
CA MET A 95 -2.17 4.03 14.01
C MET A 95 -3.45 3.82 14.82
N GLU A 96 -3.45 4.15 16.11
CA GLU A 96 -4.66 4.11 16.93
C GLU A 96 -5.67 5.16 16.46
N GLU A 97 -5.21 6.37 16.14
CA GLU A 97 -6.06 7.44 15.62
C GLU A 97 -6.68 7.07 14.26
N LYS A 98 -5.96 6.30 13.45
CA LYS A 98 -6.44 5.81 12.17
C LYS A 98 -7.25 4.52 12.30
N GLU A 99 -7.41 4.01 13.51
CA GLU A 99 -8.17 2.79 13.79
C GLU A 99 -7.63 1.57 13.03
N GLU A 100 -6.29 1.43 13.04
CA GLU A 100 -5.60 0.32 12.40
C GLU A 100 -4.93 -0.57 13.44
N PRO A 101 -5.68 -1.48 14.11
CA PRO A 101 -5.16 -2.28 15.21
C PRO A 101 -4.06 -3.26 14.80
N TYR A 102 -4.11 -3.78 13.58
CA TYR A 102 -3.07 -4.70 13.10
C TYR A 102 -1.73 -3.99 12.93
N LYS A 103 -1.76 -2.71 12.55
CA LYS A 103 -0.54 -1.90 12.44
C LYS A 103 0.04 -1.62 13.82
N VAL A 104 -0.80 -1.41 14.82
CA VAL A 104 -0.35 -1.25 16.21
C VAL A 104 0.37 -2.52 16.67
N GLU A 105 -0.18 -3.69 16.40
CA GLU A 105 0.47 -4.97 16.73
C GLU A 105 1.83 -5.11 16.04
N LEU A 106 1.90 -4.77 14.76
CA LEU A 106 3.15 -4.83 14.01
C LEU A 106 4.23 -3.94 14.63
N ILE A 107 3.85 -2.74 15.06
CA ILE A 107 4.78 -1.81 15.69
C ILE A 107 5.28 -2.40 17.03
N ASN A 108 4.38 -2.96 17.82
CA ASN A 108 4.73 -3.56 19.12
C ASN A 108 5.66 -4.76 18.97
N ASP A 109 5.55 -5.48 17.85
CA ASP A 109 6.38 -6.65 17.59
C ASP A 109 7.77 -6.31 17.06
N LEU A 110 8.01 -5.06 16.66
CA LEU A 110 9.30 -4.63 16.15
C LEU A 110 10.33 -4.56 17.29
N PRO A 111 11.62 -4.88 17.01
CA PRO A 111 12.69 -4.71 18.01
C PRO A 111 12.75 -3.29 18.55
N GLU A 112 13.25 -3.12 19.78
CA GLU A 112 13.33 -1.81 20.43
C GLU A 112 14.12 -0.77 19.62
N ASP A 113 15.16 -1.22 18.91
CA ASP A 113 16.03 -0.36 18.12
C ASP A 113 15.57 -0.22 16.66
N ALA A 114 14.43 -0.81 16.30
CA ALA A 114 13.93 -0.74 14.95
C ALA A 114 13.50 0.68 14.58
N VAL A 115 13.83 1.07 13.35
CA VAL A 115 13.34 2.31 12.77
C VAL A 115 11.91 2.09 12.32
N ILE A 116 11.01 2.94 12.79
CA ILE A 116 9.58 2.85 12.45
C ILE A 116 9.28 3.92 11.41
N SER A 117 9.01 3.47 10.19
CA SER A 117 8.78 4.38 9.05
C SER A 117 7.38 4.23 8.48
N PHE A 118 6.95 5.30 7.85
CA PHE A 118 5.65 5.41 7.21
C PHE A 118 5.84 6.04 5.83
N TYR A 119 4.87 5.78 4.96
CA TYR A 119 4.77 6.48 3.69
C TYR A 119 3.43 7.20 3.62
N LYS A 120 3.50 8.48 3.30
CA LYS A 120 2.31 9.30 3.07
C LYS A 120 2.04 9.37 1.58
N GLN A 121 0.84 9.04 1.18
CA GLN A 121 0.38 8.96 -0.20
C GLN A 121 -0.93 9.74 -0.32
N GLY A 122 -0.82 11.06 -0.54
CA GLY A 122 -1.99 11.93 -0.46
C GLY A 122 -2.56 11.94 0.96
N GLU A 123 -3.85 11.62 1.10
CA GLU A 123 -4.53 11.52 2.38
C GLU A 123 -4.26 10.19 3.10
N PHE A 124 -3.63 9.24 2.42
CA PHE A 124 -3.38 7.89 2.94
C PHE A 124 -1.98 7.81 3.53
N THR A 125 -1.87 7.22 4.73
CA THR A 125 -0.58 6.96 5.37
C THR A 125 -0.54 5.51 5.82
N ASP A 126 0.55 4.80 5.50
CA ASP A 126 0.71 3.41 5.89
C ASP A 126 2.08 3.15 6.49
N LEU A 127 2.10 2.24 7.47
CA LEU A 127 3.33 1.74 8.07
C LEU A 127 4.07 0.89 7.04
N CYS A 128 5.29 1.26 6.72
CA CYS A 128 6.05 0.57 5.68
C CYS A 128 7.52 0.94 5.70
N ALA A 129 8.38 -0.05 5.50
CA ALA A 129 9.82 0.18 5.38
C ALA A 129 10.21 0.69 3.99
N GLY A 130 9.38 0.49 3.00
CA GLY A 130 9.70 0.84 1.62
C GLY A 130 10.51 -0.25 0.94
N PRO A 131 11.12 0.05 -0.20
CA PRO A 131 10.98 1.31 -0.96
C PRO A 131 9.69 1.40 -1.76
N HIS A 132 9.38 2.60 -2.21
CA HIS A 132 8.26 2.89 -3.09
C HIS A 132 8.71 3.77 -4.25
N VAL A 133 7.94 3.80 -5.34
CA VAL A 133 8.14 4.79 -6.39
C VAL A 133 7.78 6.18 -5.83
N ASP A 134 8.25 7.23 -6.48
CA ASP A 134 8.10 8.59 -5.96
C ASP A 134 6.69 9.18 -6.11
N SER A 135 5.88 8.60 -6.98
CA SER A 135 4.52 9.09 -7.26
C SER A 135 3.63 7.96 -7.76
N THR A 136 2.34 8.01 -7.39
CA THR A 136 1.35 7.09 -7.95
C THR A 136 1.20 7.26 -9.45
N GLY A 137 1.61 8.42 -9.98
CA GLY A 137 1.61 8.69 -11.42
C GLY A 137 2.57 7.82 -12.22
N ARG A 138 3.52 7.17 -11.57
CA ARG A 138 4.41 6.21 -12.25
C ARG A 138 3.74 4.86 -12.49
N ILE A 139 2.63 4.61 -11.82
CA ILE A 139 1.87 3.36 -11.98
C ILE A 139 0.89 3.52 -13.15
N LYS A 140 0.95 2.56 -14.08
CA LYS A 140 0.05 2.56 -15.24
C LYS A 140 -1.27 1.91 -14.84
N GLY A 141 -2.24 2.74 -14.43
CA GLY A 141 -3.52 2.26 -13.93
C GLY A 141 -4.26 1.33 -14.88
N ASN A 142 -4.12 1.55 -16.19
CA ASN A 142 -4.74 0.70 -17.19
C ASN A 142 -4.18 -0.73 -17.23
N GLY A 143 -2.99 -0.93 -16.64
CA GLY A 143 -2.37 -2.25 -16.54
C GLY A 143 -2.71 -3.00 -15.26
N ILE A 144 -3.49 -2.40 -14.36
CA ILE A 144 -3.86 -3.03 -13.09
C ILE A 144 -5.08 -3.92 -13.28
N LYS A 145 -5.00 -5.14 -12.75
CA LYS A 145 -6.10 -6.09 -12.74
C LYS A 145 -6.16 -6.82 -11.40
N LEU A 146 -7.29 -6.73 -10.73
CA LEU A 146 -7.55 -7.50 -9.52
C LEU A 146 -8.18 -8.82 -9.92
N THR A 147 -7.52 -9.93 -9.61
CA THR A 147 -7.90 -11.24 -10.14
C THR A 147 -8.60 -12.13 -9.11
N ALA A 148 -8.35 -11.92 -7.82
CA ALA A 148 -8.88 -12.81 -6.81
C ALA A 148 -9.04 -12.13 -5.46
N CYS A 149 -9.98 -12.65 -4.68
CA CYS A 149 -10.18 -12.30 -3.29
C CYS A 149 -10.46 -13.61 -2.54
N ASN A 150 -9.56 -13.98 -1.63
CA ASN A 150 -9.67 -15.22 -0.87
C ASN A 150 -9.87 -14.89 0.60
N ALA A 151 -10.75 -15.66 1.26
CA ALA A 151 -10.89 -15.58 2.71
C ALA A 151 -9.64 -16.16 3.39
N ALA A 152 -9.17 -15.46 4.40
CA ALA A 152 -8.02 -15.91 5.17
C ALA A 152 -8.39 -17.05 6.11
#